data_5834d56287e7289316dc9ccd35b8ff04
#
_entry.id   5834d56287e7289316dc9ccd35b8ff04
#
_cell.length_a   1.000
_cell.length_b   1.000
_cell.length_c   1.000
_cell.angle_alpha   90.00
_cell.angle_beta   90.00
_cell.angle_gamma   90.00
#
_symmetry.space_group_name_H-M   'P 1'
#
loop_
_entity.id
_entity.type
_entity.pdbx_description
1 polymer ?
#
loop_
_entity_poly.entity_id
_entity_poly.type
_entity_poly.pdbx_seq_one_letter_code
_entity_poly.pdbx_strand_id
1 'polypeptide(L)'
;MTDRGSELAQDFYGRWARLYDLLARRTPGIVTLRRKAAAACRLEPGDTVVEMGCGTGANLPYLRERVGSDGTVVGIDFTRPVLERARDRTAAYDNVHVVRGDATAPPVAGDVDAVLATFVVGMLAEPARAVDDWADLVGSGGHVVLVNAARSKRWYAPPVNTLFRAVVVLSTPPTTRFRYDPDPVRQLDERVESAHERLRDRAAAIAEETHALGVVRLTGGRIS
;
A
#
# COMPACT_ATOMS: atom_id res chain seq x y z
N MET A 1 18.51 23.75 -6.39
CA MET A 1 17.67 23.48 -7.60
C MET A 1 16.52 22.63 -7.11
N THR A 2 15.41 23.27 -6.78
CA THR A 2 14.17 22.63 -6.33
C THR A 2 13.63 21.78 -7.48
N ASP A 3 13.39 20.55 -7.18
CA ASP A 3 13.00 19.50 -8.11
C ASP A 3 11.55 19.74 -8.63
N ARG A 4 11.44 20.51 -9.72
CA ARG A 4 10.18 20.72 -10.46
C ARG A 4 9.49 19.39 -10.82
N GLY A 5 10.24 18.30 -10.90
CA GLY A 5 9.70 16.98 -11.18
C GLY A 5 8.91 16.40 -10.01
N SER A 6 9.34 16.64 -8.77
CA SER A 6 8.66 16.18 -7.57
C SER A 6 7.38 16.99 -7.29
N GLU A 7 7.40 18.31 -7.55
CA GLU A 7 6.21 19.16 -7.41
C GLU A 7 5.13 18.81 -8.44
N LEU A 8 5.50 18.60 -9.71
CA LEU A 8 4.56 18.18 -10.76
C LEU A 8 3.98 16.78 -10.50
N ALA A 9 4.77 15.86 -9.93
CA ALA A 9 4.29 14.55 -9.51
C ALA A 9 3.31 14.68 -8.33
N GLN A 10 3.63 15.49 -7.33
CA GLN A 10 2.76 15.75 -6.18
C GLN A 10 1.42 16.39 -6.59
N ASP A 11 1.43 17.38 -7.49
CA ASP A 11 0.22 18.01 -8.04
C ASP A 11 -0.62 17.06 -8.88
N PHE A 12 0.03 16.17 -9.64
CA PHE A 12 -0.65 15.13 -10.40
C PHE A 12 -1.32 14.12 -9.47
N TYR A 13 -0.59 13.59 -8.47
CA TYR A 13 -1.15 12.68 -7.48
C TYR A 13 -2.24 13.34 -6.64
N GLY A 14 -2.12 14.62 -6.31
CA GLY A 14 -3.16 15.38 -5.59
C GLY A 14 -4.48 15.51 -6.36
N ARG A 15 -4.42 15.71 -7.69
CA ARG A 15 -5.61 15.74 -8.54
C ARG A 15 -6.22 14.36 -8.76
N TRP A 16 -5.39 13.35 -8.95
CA TRP A 16 -5.83 11.97 -9.13
C TRP A 16 -6.25 11.30 -7.82
N ALA A 17 -5.76 11.77 -6.66
CA ALA A 17 -6.17 11.26 -5.36
C ALA A 17 -7.70 11.37 -5.15
N ARG A 18 -8.36 12.41 -5.68
CA ARG A 18 -9.83 12.53 -5.64
C ARG A 18 -10.53 11.48 -6.50
N LEU A 19 -10.05 11.27 -7.71
CA LEU A 19 -10.60 10.27 -8.61
C LEU A 19 -10.29 8.86 -8.10
N TYR A 20 -9.07 8.65 -7.61
CA TYR A 20 -8.66 7.38 -7.01
C TYR A 20 -9.49 7.04 -5.77
N ASP A 21 -9.72 8.01 -4.88
CA ASP A 21 -10.57 7.84 -3.69
C ASP A 21 -12.05 7.58 -4.07
N LEU A 22 -12.55 8.24 -5.11
CA LEU A 22 -13.90 8.01 -5.63
C LEU A 22 -14.05 6.61 -6.25
N LEU A 23 -13.09 6.19 -7.09
CA LEU A 23 -13.06 4.86 -7.69
C LEU A 23 -12.87 3.79 -6.61
N ALA A 24 -11.95 4.02 -5.67
CA ALA A 24 -11.68 3.14 -4.56
C ALA A 24 -12.86 3.03 -3.56
N ARG A 25 -13.74 4.03 -3.47
CA ARG A 25 -14.95 3.96 -2.64
C ARG A 25 -16.11 3.25 -3.33
N ARG A 26 -16.20 3.33 -4.66
CA ARG A 26 -17.33 2.81 -5.45
C ARG A 26 -17.06 1.46 -6.10
N THR A 27 -15.82 0.96 -6.06
CA THR A 27 -15.49 -0.36 -6.62
C THR A 27 -16.13 -1.46 -5.76
N PRO A 28 -16.99 -2.31 -6.33
CA PRO A 28 -17.55 -3.45 -5.62
C PRO A 28 -16.45 -4.31 -5.00
N GLY A 29 -16.60 -4.69 -3.72
CA GLY A 29 -15.63 -5.53 -3.02
C GLY A 29 -14.46 -4.80 -2.37
N ILE A 30 -14.28 -3.47 -2.58
CA ILE A 30 -13.16 -2.72 -1.97
C ILE A 30 -13.23 -2.71 -0.43
N VAL A 31 -14.41 -2.59 0.14
CA VAL A 31 -14.62 -2.67 1.60
C VAL A 31 -14.20 -4.04 2.12
N THR A 32 -14.58 -5.10 1.41
CA THR A 32 -14.18 -6.47 1.74
C THR A 32 -12.67 -6.65 1.66
N LEU A 33 -12.03 -6.11 0.62
CA LEU A 33 -10.57 -6.15 0.46
C LEU A 33 -9.85 -5.45 1.63
N ARG A 34 -10.32 -4.26 2.04
CA ARG A 34 -9.75 -3.52 3.17
C ARG A 34 -9.89 -4.27 4.49
N ARG A 35 -11.06 -4.85 4.75
CA ARG A 35 -11.27 -5.70 5.93
C ARG A 35 -10.35 -6.93 5.92
N LYS A 36 -10.15 -7.55 4.76
CA LYS A 36 -9.22 -8.67 4.61
C LYS A 36 -7.78 -8.25 4.82
N ALA A 37 -7.36 -7.10 4.28
CA ALA A 37 -6.02 -6.54 4.49
C ALA A 37 -5.75 -6.29 5.97
N ALA A 38 -6.68 -5.61 6.66
CA ALA A 38 -6.59 -5.40 8.11
C ALA A 38 -6.61 -6.72 8.91
N ALA A 39 -7.39 -7.72 8.47
CA ALA A 39 -7.42 -9.04 9.11
C ALA A 39 -6.11 -9.82 8.91
N ALA A 40 -5.45 -9.65 7.75
CA ALA A 40 -4.18 -10.29 7.45
C ALA A 40 -3.02 -9.78 8.33
N CYS A 41 -3.13 -8.57 8.88
CA CYS A 41 -2.17 -8.01 9.85
C CYS A 41 -2.16 -8.77 11.18
N ARG A 42 -3.16 -9.63 11.47
CA ARG A 42 -3.26 -10.45 12.68
C ARG A 42 -3.19 -9.67 13.99
N LEU A 43 -3.66 -8.42 13.96
CA LEU A 43 -3.62 -7.50 15.09
C LEU A 43 -4.54 -7.94 16.24
N GLU A 44 -4.06 -7.74 17.45
CA GLU A 44 -4.78 -7.86 18.71
C GLU A 44 -5.05 -6.48 19.33
N PRO A 45 -6.03 -6.34 20.24
CA PRO A 45 -6.22 -5.11 20.98
C PRO A 45 -4.95 -4.70 21.75
N GLY A 46 -4.52 -3.45 21.56
CA GLY A 46 -3.28 -2.93 22.16
C GLY A 46 -2.10 -2.85 21.20
N ASP A 47 -2.15 -3.54 20.06
CA ASP A 47 -1.06 -3.58 19.08
C ASP A 47 -0.83 -2.23 18.39
N THR A 48 0.40 -2.08 17.88
CA THR A 48 0.83 -0.96 17.03
C THR A 48 0.95 -1.40 15.58
N VAL A 49 0.26 -0.70 14.68
CA VAL A 49 0.32 -0.95 13.24
C VAL A 49 0.69 0.28 12.45
N VAL A 50 1.55 0.09 11.44
CA VAL A 50 1.96 1.15 10.51
C VAL A 50 1.44 0.86 9.11
N GLU A 51 0.72 1.81 8.50
CA GLU A 51 0.36 1.75 7.09
C GLU A 51 1.34 2.60 6.27
N MET A 52 2.13 1.94 5.42
CA MET A 52 3.08 2.55 4.50
C MET A 52 2.35 3.04 3.24
N GLY A 53 2.47 4.35 2.93
CA GLY A 53 1.74 4.99 1.84
C GLY A 53 0.22 5.00 2.09
N CYS A 54 -0.21 5.49 3.24
CA CYS A 54 -1.62 5.45 3.66
C CYS A 54 -2.57 6.28 2.77
N GLY A 55 -2.02 7.15 1.93
CA GLY A 55 -2.79 8.02 1.03
C GLY A 55 -3.84 8.82 1.78
N THR A 56 -5.10 8.69 1.39
CA THR A 56 -6.24 9.35 2.04
C THR A 56 -6.74 8.65 3.31
N GLY A 57 -5.96 7.73 3.88
CA GLY A 57 -6.25 7.02 5.11
C GLY A 57 -7.42 6.02 5.02
N ALA A 58 -7.62 5.44 3.85
CA ALA A 58 -8.81 4.62 3.59
C ALA A 58 -8.84 3.30 4.37
N ASN A 59 -7.69 2.77 4.80
CA ASN A 59 -7.59 1.56 5.60
C ASN A 59 -7.47 1.85 7.11
N LEU A 60 -7.05 3.06 7.50
CA LEU A 60 -6.79 3.42 8.91
C LEU A 60 -7.96 3.10 9.86
N PRO A 61 -9.25 3.37 9.51
CA PRO A 61 -10.36 2.98 10.36
C PRO A 61 -10.49 1.47 10.58
N TYR A 62 -10.17 0.66 9.57
CA TYR A 62 -10.22 -0.80 9.67
C TYR A 62 -9.08 -1.37 10.53
N LEU A 63 -7.91 -0.76 10.48
CA LEU A 63 -6.78 -1.08 11.36
C LEU A 63 -7.11 -0.69 12.81
N ARG A 64 -7.65 0.52 13.01
CA ARG A 64 -8.09 1.00 14.33
C ARG A 64 -9.16 0.10 14.95
N GLU A 65 -10.08 -0.44 14.15
CA GLU A 65 -11.08 -1.41 14.61
C GLU A 65 -10.41 -2.68 15.18
N ARG A 66 -9.24 -3.07 14.64
CA ARG A 66 -8.50 -4.26 15.08
C ARG A 66 -7.70 -4.03 16.35
N VAL A 67 -6.94 -2.94 16.41
CA VAL A 67 -6.10 -2.64 17.58
C VAL A 67 -6.89 -2.11 18.78
N GLY A 68 -8.15 -1.72 18.59
CA GLY A 68 -8.98 -1.17 19.65
C GLY A 68 -8.57 0.25 20.07
N SER A 69 -9.08 0.73 21.22
CA SER A 69 -8.75 2.04 21.78
C SER A 69 -7.35 2.12 22.35
N ASP A 70 -6.83 1.01 22.81
CA ASP A 70 -5.58 0.92 23.57
C ASP A 70 -4.37 0.70 22.66
N GLY A 71 -4.59 0.28 21.38
CA GLY A 71 -3.55 0.14 20.37
C GLY A 71 -3.29 1.44 19.61
N THR A 72 -2.32 1.41 18.71
CA THR A 72 -1.87 2.57 17.93
C THR A 72 -1.90 2.29 16.43
N VAL A 73 -2.39 3.24 15.65
CA VAL A 73 -2.34 3.20 14.18
C VAL A 73 -1.55 4.39 13.67
N VAL A 74 -0.52 4.14 12.86
CA VAL A 74 0.28 5.18 12.22
C VAL A 74 0.12 5.06 10.70
N GLY A 75 -0.41 6.10 10.06
CA GLY A 75 -0.45 6.21 8.60
C GLY A 75 0.65 7.12 8.08
N ILE A 76 1.52 6.61 7.21
CA ILE A 76 2.63 7.36 6.62
C ILE A 76 2.37 7.60 5.14
N ASP A 77 2.55 8.83 4.67
CA ASP A 77 2.59 9.19 3.25
C ASP A 77 3.47 10.44 3.05
N PHE A 78 4.09 10.59 1.89
CA PHE A 78 4.90 11.78 1.61
C PHE A 78 4.06 12.93 1.03
N THR A 79 2.85 12.67 0.56
CA THR A 79 1.99 13.57 -0.19
C THR A 79 1.06 14.37 0.72
N ARG A 80 1.39 15.63 0.99
CA ARG A 80 0.62 16.49 1.91
C ARG A 80 -0.88 16.57 1.63
N PRO A 81 -1.38 16.79 0.38
CA PRO A 81 -2.83 16.90 0.12
C PRO A 81 -3.65 15.63 0.43
N VAL A 82 -3.03 14.43 0.36
CA VAL A 82 -3.75 13.20 0.73
C VAL A 82 -3.76 13.00 2.24
N LEU A 83 -2.68 13.41 2.94
CA LEU A 83 -2.61 13.36 4.40
C LEU A 83 -3.63 14.27 5.09
N GLU A 84 -3.95 15.43 4.52
CA GLU A 84 -5.01 16.31 5.04
C GLU A 84 -6.35 15.57 5.07
N ARG A 85 -6.67 14.82 4.01
CA ARG A 85 -7.87 13.99 3.96
C ARG A 85 -7.82 12.78 4.89
N ALA A 86 -6.63 12.20 5.07
CA ALA A 86 -6.45 11.12 6.03
C ALA A 86 -6.74 11.61 7.44
N ARG A 87 -6.26 12.79 7.83
CA ARG A 87 -6.55 13.44 9.13
C ARG A 87 -8.04 13.72 9.31
N ASP A 88 -8.69 14.29 8.30
CA ASP A 88 -10.14 14.53 8.35
C ASP A 88 -10.93 13.24 8.56
N ARG A 89 -10.51 12.16 7.87
CA ARG A 89 -11.15 10.83 7.98
C ARG A 89 -10.99 10.21 9.34
N THR A 90 -9.88 10.44 10.00
CA THR A 90 -9.51 9.82 11.27
C THR A 90 -9.65 10.73 12.47
N ALA A 91 -10.19 11.94 12.29
CA ALA A 91 -10.32 12.96 13.32
C ALA A 91 -11.11 12.53 14.57
N ALA A 92 -11.92 11.47 14.46
CA ALA A 92 -12.68 10.92 15.59
C ALA A 92 -11.88 9.89 16.42
N TYR A 93 -10.64 9.57 16.04
CA TYR A 93 -9.81 8.53 16.68
C TYR A 93 -8.56 9.15 17.29
N ASP A 94 -8.44 9.17 18.60
CA ASP A 94 -7.29 9.76 19.31
C ASP A 94 -6.01 8.93 19.13
N ASN A 95 -6.14 7.65 18.82
CA ASN A 95 -5.04 6.70 18.65
C ASN A 95 -4.66 6.41 17.17
N VAL A 96 -5.10 7.28 16.25
CA VAL A 96 -4.72 7.21 14.83
C VAL A 96 -3.88 8.43 14.48
N HIS A 97 -2.62 8.21 14.13
CA HIS A 97 -1.65 9.26 13.83
C HIS A 97 -1.33 9.29 12.33
N VAL A 98 -1.43 10.47 11.72
CA VAL A 98 -1.14 10.66 10.30
C VAL A 98 0.12 11.50 10.16
N VAL A 99 1.19 10.86 9.68
CA VAL A 99 2.55 11.39 9.63
C VAL A 99 3.00 11.59 8.19
N ARG A 100 3.68 12.71 7.93
CA ARG A 100 4.35 12.91 6.65
C ARG A 100 5.74 12.28 6.70
N GLY A 101 5.99 11.29 5.86
CA GLY A 101 7.27 10.57 5.81
C GLY A 101 7.44 9.76 4.54
N ASP A 102 8.65 9.28 4.34
CA ASP A 102 8.99 8.33 3.28
C ASP A 102 8.73 6.89 3.80
N ALA A 103 7.95 6.13 3.05
CA ALA A 103 7.66 4.73 3.37
C ALA A 103 8.92 3.84 3.32
N THR A 104 9.97 4.24 2.60
CA THR A 104 11.26 3.52 2.52
C THR A 104 12.21 3.85 3.69
N ALA A 105 11.90 4.90 4.46
CA ALA A 105 12.61 5.30 5.66
C ALA A 105 11.60 5.88 6.67
N PRO A 106 10.69 5.05 7.18
CA PRO A 106 9.56 5.51 7.98
C PRO A 106 10.07 6.15 9.28
N PRO A 107 9.56 7.34 9.65
CA PRO A 107 9.95 8.02 10.88
C PRO A 107 9.21 7.43 12.09
N VAL A 108 9.35 6.12 12.28
CA VAL A 108 8.72 5.36 13.37
C VAL A 108 9.83 4.67 14.16
N ALA A 109 9.74 4.74 15.47
CA ALA A 109 10.61 4.06 16.40
C ALA A 109 9.77 3.36 17.46
N GLY A 110 10.25 2.24 17.96
CA GLY A 110 9.56 1.42 18.96
C GLY A 110 9.02 0.12 18.38
N ASP A 111 8.29 -0.60 19.20
CA ASP A 111 7.73 -1.89 18.84
C ASP A 111 6.54 -1.69 17.87
N VAL A 112 6.62 -2.32 16.70
CA VAL A 112 5.58 -2.35 15.67
C VAL A 112 5.17 -3.80 15.45
N ASP A 113 3.90 -4.11 15.66
CA ASP A 113 3.39 -5.48 15.55
C ASP A 113 3.06 -5.84 14.10
N ALA A 114 2.62 -4.85 13.31
CA ALA A 114 2.37 -5.09 11.90
C ALA A 114 2.62 -3.87 11.00
N VAL A 115 2.99 -4.17 9.74
CA VAL A 115 3.06 -3.21 8.64
C VAL A 115 2.05 -3.62 7.56
N LEU A 116 1.24 -2.66 7.11
CA LEU A 116 0.39 -2.77 5.93
C LEU A 116 0.89 -1.85 4.82
N ALA A 117 1.01 -2.36 3.60
CA ALA A 117 1.31 -1.56 2.41
C ALA A 117 0.32 -1.86 1.29
N THR A 118 -0.51 -0.86 0.94
CA THR A 118 -1.60 -1.02 -0.02
C THR A 118 -1.35 -0.19 -1.27
N PHE A 119 -1.06 -0.84 -2.41
CA PHE A 119 -0.76 -0.24 -3.71
C PHE A 119 0.49 0.69 -3.71
N VAL A 120 1.46 0.41 -2.87
CA VAL A 120 2.68 1.22 -2.68
C VAL A 120 3.90 0.62 -3.38
N VAL A 121 4.16 -0.68 -3.21
CA VAL A 121 5.44 -1.28 -3.63
C VAL A 121 5.74 -1.14 -5.12
N GLY A 122 4.72 -1.08 -5.97
CA GLY A 122 4.88 -0.82 -7.40
C GLY A 122 5.41 0.58 -7.76
N MET A 123 5.36 1.53 -6.82
CA MET A 123 5.86 2.90 -6.98
C MET A 123 7.28 3.07 -6.42
N LEU A 124 7.77 2.14 -5.61
CA LEU A 124 9.10 2.21 -5.00
C LEU A 124 10.20 1.89 -6.01
N ALA A 125 11.35 2.50 -5.86
CA ALA A 125 12.52 2.21 -6.68
C ALA A 125 13.10 0.83 -6.34
N GLU A 126 13.19 0.51 -5.05
CA GLU A 126 13.76 -0.73 -4.50
C GLU A 126 12.73 -1.44 -3.60
N PRO A 127 11.68 -2.06 -4.17
CA PRO A 127 10.57 -2.61 -3.40
C PRO A 127 10.97 -3.78 -2.49
N ALA A 128 11.90 -4.62 -2.92
CA ALA A 128 12.40 -5.72 -2.08
C ALA A 128 13.11 -5.21 -0.83
N ARG A 129 13.94 -4.17 -0.97
CA ARG A 129 14.63 -3.54 0.15
C ARG A 129 13.64 -2.91 1.14
N ALA A 130 12.62 -2.21 0.64
CA ALA A 130 11.60 -1.65 1.51
C ALA A 130 10.89 -2.74 2.33
N VAL A 131 10.62 -3.91 1.73
CA VAL A 131 10.04 -5.06 2.45
C VAL A 131 11.01 -5.60 3.51
N ASP A 132 12.32 -5.62 3.25
CA ASP A 132 13.33 -5.97 4.26
C ASP A 132 13.29 -5.01 5.45
N ASP A 133 13.34 -3.71 5.16
CA ASP A 133 13.32 -2.67 6.19
C ASP A 133 12.01 -2.73 7.03
N TRP A 134 10.87 -3.05 6.38
CA TRP A 134 9.59 -3.24 7.09
C TRP A 134 9.55 -4.54 7.91
N ALA A 135 10.17 -5.61 7.41
CA ALA A 135 10.30 -6.86 8.16
C ALA A 135 11.20 -6.69 9.40
N ASP A 136 12.29 -5.92 9.25
CA ASP A 136 13.16 -5.58 10.38
C ASP A 136 12.46 -4.66 11.40
N LEU A 137 11.59 -3.76 10.93
CA LEU A 137 10.80 -2.87 11.80
C LEU A 137 9.82 -3.64 12.69
N VAL A 138 9.12 -4.65 12.15
CA VAL A 138 8.18 -5.46 12.94
C VAL A 138 8.89 -6.54 13.76
N GLY A 139 10.09 -6.96 13.37
CA GLY A 139 10.84 -8.00 14.03
C GLY A 139 10.22 -9.40 13.94
N SER A 140 10.86 -10.36 14.63
CA SER A 140 10.39 -11.75 14.65
C SER A 140 9.02 -11.88 15.31
N GLY A 141 8.11 -12.57 14.63
CA GLY A 141 6.73 -12.77 15.08
C GLY A 141 5.75 -11.72 14.60
N GLY A 142 6.24 -10.53 14.19
CA GLY A 142 5.41 -9.47 13.61
C GLY A 142 4.90 -9.80 12.21
N HIS A 143 4.00 -8.98 11.67
CA HIS A 143 3.33 -9.24 10.40
C HIS A 143 3.59 -8.14 9.37
N VAL A 144 3.93 -8.53 8.14
CA VAL A 144 3.96 -7.63 6.98
C VAL A 144 2.88 -8.05 5.98
N VAL A 145 2.05 -7.10 5.56
CA VAL A 145 0.94 -7.35 4.63
C VAL A 145 1.06 -6.44 3.42
N LEU A 146 1.09 -7.06 2.23
CA LEU A 146 1.14 -6.39 0.95
C LEU A 146 -0.17 -6.59 0.19
N VAL A 147 -0.78 -5.49 -0.29
CA VAL A 147 -1.92 -5.52 -1.21
C VAL A 147 -1.57 -4.74 -2.46
N ASN A 148 -1.50 -5.39 -3.61
CA ASN A 148 -1.05 -4.74 -4.84
C ASN A 148 -1.84 -5.21 -6.06
N ALA A 149 -1.89 -4.33 -7.06
CA ALA A 149 -2.42 -4.66 -8.37
C ALA A 149 -1.28 -5.10 -9.31
N ALA A 150 -1.50 -6.20 -10.01
CA ALA A 150 -0.60 -6.73 -11.03
C ALA A 150 -1.42 -7.46 -12.09
N ARG A 151 -0.81 -7.81 -13.23
CA ARG A 151 -1.51 -8.60 -14.24
C ARG A 151 -2.00 -9.94 -13.69
N SER A 152 -3.24 -10.29 -14.03
CA SER A 152 -3.80 -11.59 -13.69
C SER A 152 -3.05 -12.71 -14.44
N LYS A 153 -2.72 -13.79 -13.73
CA LYS A 153 -2.12 -15.03 -14.29
C LYS A 153 -3.17 -16.10 -14.60
N ARG A 154 -4.48 -15.77 -14.53
CA ARG A 154 -5.60 -16.70 -14.75
C ARG A 154 -5.79 -16.99 -16.26
N TRP A 155 -6.40 -18.12 -16.60
CA TRP A 155 -6.66 -18.51 -18.01
C TRP A 155 -7.56 -17.51 -18.76
N TYR A 156 -8.44 -16.80 -18.09
CA TYR A 156 -9.30 -15.75 -18.62
C TYR A 156 -8.66 -14.34 -18.59
N ALA A 157 -7.39 -14.25 -18.27
CA ALA A 157 -6.67 -12.99 -18.07
C ALA A 157 -6.59 -12.02 -19.26
N PRO A 158 -6.55 -12.43 -20.54
CA PRO A 158 -6.31 -11.50 -21.63
C PRO A 158 -7.21 -10.26 -21.65
N PRO A 159 -8.56 -10.36 -21.60
CA PRO A 159 -9.42 -9.17 -21.59
C PRO A 159 -9.27 -8.34 -20.30
N VAL A 160 -9.09 -9.02 -19.16
CA VAL A 160 -8.88 -8.36 -17.86
C VAL A 160 -7.57 -7.58 -17.86
N ASN A 161 -6.50 -8.17 -18.35
CA ASN A 161 -5.19 -7.53 -18.44
C ASN A 161 -5.18 -6.35 -19.44
N THR A 162 -5.97 -6.42 -20.51
CA THR A 162 -6.14 -5.29 -21.44
C THR A 162 -6.77 -4.09 -20.73
N LEU A 163 -7.83 -4.31 -19.97
CA LEU A 163 -8.46 -3.25 -19.15
C LEU A 163 -7.50 -2.73 -18.09
N PHE A 164 -6.81 -3.62 -17.37
CA PHE A 164 -5.81 -3.26 -16.38
C PHE A 164 -4.70 -2.39 -16.99
N ARG A 165 -4.17 -2.79 -18.16
CA ARG A 165 -3.18 -2.00 -18.91
C ARG A 165 -3.69 -0.60 -19.23
N ALA A 166 -4.94 -0.48 -19.70
CA ALA A 166 -5.53 0.83 -19.98
C ALA A 166 -5.59 1.71 -18.74
N VAL A 167 -6.00 1.16 -17.58
CA VAL A 167 -6.04 1.89 -16.31
C VAL A 167 -4.63 2.33 -15.90
N VAL A 168 -3.63 1.44 -15.92
CA VAL A 168 -2.25 1.76 -15.55
C VAL A 168 -1.68 2.86 -16.45
N VAL A 169 -1.84 2.72 -17.77
CA VAL A 169 -1.31 3.71 -18.74
C VAL A 169 -1.98 5.06 -18.55
N LEU A 170 -3.29 5.12 -18.34
CA LEU A 170 -4.02 6.37 -18.12
C LEU A 170 -3.66 7.01 -16.77
N SER A 171 -3.36 6.23 -15.74
CA SER A 171 -2.97 6.71 -14.41
C SER A 171 -1.48 7.05 -14.28
N THR A 172 -0.65 6.75 -15.28
CA THR A 172 0.77 7.09 -15.27
C THR A 172 0.99 8.54 -15.71
N PRO A 173 1.70 9.38 -14.92
CA PRO A 173 1.97 10.76 -15.28
C PRO A 173 2.67 10.89 -16.63
N PRO A 174 2.31 11.89 -17.47
CA PRO A 174 2.94 12.10 -18.78
C PRO A 174 4.45 12.32 -18.71
N THR A 175 4.93 12.90 -17.60
CA THR A 175 6.35 13.17 -17.33
C THR A 175 7.19 11.90 -17.15
N THR A 176 6.59 10.81 -16.73
CA THR A 176 7.27 9.51 -16.55
C THR A 176 7.27 8.67 -17.84
N ARG A 177 6.30 8.91 -18.75
CA ARG A 177 6.19 8.18 -20.03
C ARG A 177 7.36 8.43 -20.97
N PHE A 178 8.05 9.58 -20.87
CA PHE A 178 9.14 9.96 -21.78
C PHE A 178 10.53 9.68 -21.23
N ARG A 179 10.67 9.26 -19.96
CA ARG A 179 11.99 9.11 -19.31
C ARG A 179 12.37 7.67 -18.94
N TYR A 180 11.41 6.76 -18.83
CA TYR A 180 11.65 5.39 -18.35
C TYR A 180 10.81 4.38 -19.13
N ASP A 181 11.36 3.22 -19.37
CA ASP A 181 10.90 1.98 -19.97
C ASP A 181 9.58 2.05 -20.79
N PRO A 182 9.55 1.54 -22.04
CA PRO A 182 8.39 1.58 -22.94
C PRO A 182 7.14 0.82 -22.41
N ASP A 183 7.26 0.00 -21.34
CA ASP A 183 6.14 -0.74 -20.77
C ASP A 183 5.98 -0.52 -19.26
N PRO A 184 5.18 0.50 -18.84
CA PRO A 184 4.93 0.79 -17.41
C PRO A 184 4.21 -0.34 -16.67
N VAL A 185 3.50 -1.22 -17.40
CA VAL A 185 2.80 -2.37 -16.79
C VAL A 185 3.80 -3.46 -16.44
N ARG A 186 4.78 -3.71 -17.30
CA ARG A 186 5.84 -4.67 -17.01
C ARG A 186 6.67 -4.24 -15.81
N GLN A 187 7.06 -2.97 -15.75
CA GLN A 187 7.81 -2.43 -14.61
C GLN A 187 7.02 -2.53 -13.30
N LEU A 188 5.71 -2.24 -13.34
CA LEU A 188 4.83 -2.41 -12.19
C LEU A 188 4.79 -3.87 -11.73
N ASP A 189 4.60 -4.82 -12.66
CA ASP A 189 4.56 -6.25 -12.34
C ASP A 189 5.88 -6.76 -11.74
N GLU A 190 7.03 -6.36 -12.31
CA GLU A 190 8.36 -6.74 -11.82
C GLU A 190 8.59 -6.24 -10.39
N ARG A 191 8.22 -4.99 -10.09
CA ARG A 191 8.32 -4.41 -8.74
C ARG A 191 7.41 -5.10 -7.74
N VAL A 192 6.17 -5.35 -8.13
CA VAL A 192 5.19 -6.05 -7.28
C VAL A 192 5.67 -7.47 -7.00
N GLU A 193 6.12 -8.21 -8.03
CA GLU A 193 6.62 -9.58 -7.84
C GLU A 193 7.83 -9.60 -6.91
N SER A 194 8.82 -8.71 -7.14
CA SER A 194 10.02 -8.60 -6.31
C SER A 194 9.69 -8.36 -4.81
N ALA A 195 8.71 -7.48 -4.51
CA ALA A 195 8.27 -7.25 -3.14
C ALA A 195 7.60 -8.49 -2.51
N HIS A 196 6.72 -9.16 -3.27
CA HIS A 196 6.02 -10.34 -2.77
C HIS A 196 6.95 -11.54 -2.60
N GLU A 197 7.92 -11.74 -3.52
CA GLU A 197 8.98 -12.75 -3.39
C GLU A 197 9.80 -12.49 -2.14
N ARG A 198 10.23 -11.23 -1.93
CA ARG A 198 11.01 -10.88 -0.74
C ARG A 198 10.26 -11.12 0.56
N LEU A 199 8.96 -10.83 0.59
CA LEU A 199 8.15 -11.15 1.78
C LEU A 199 8.07 -12.66 2.02
N ARG A 200 7.98 -13.49 0.96
CA ARG A 200 8.01 -14.96 1.10
C ARG A 200 9.32 -15.44 1.72
N ASP A 201 10.44 -14.85 1.30
CA ASP A 201 11.78 -15.21 1.81
C ASP A 201 11.97 -14.86 3.29
N ARG A 202 11.31 -13.78 3.76
CA ARG A 202 11.42 -13.28 5.14
C ARG A 202 10.42 -13.92 6.11
N ALA A 203 9.37 -14.55 5.59
CA ALA A 203 8.27 -15.02 6.40
C ALA A 203 8.43 -16.49 6.81
N ALA A 204 8.23 -16.76 8.10
CA ALA A 204 8.09 -18.13 8.63
C ALA A 204 6.75 -18.76 8.25
N ALA A 205 5.71 -17.95 8.00
CA ALA A 205 4.41 -18.40 7.53
C ALA A 205 3.81 -17.34 6.60
N ILE A 206 3.16 -17.79 5.52
CA ILE A 206 2.59 -16.91 4.50
C ILE A 206 1.15 -17.30 4.17
N ALA A 207 0.32 -16.30 3.90
CA ALA A 207 -1.02 -16.48 3.37
C ALA A 207 -1.20 -15.57 2.14
N GLU A 208 -1.71 -16.14 1.06
CA GLU A 208 -1.93 -15.42 -0.20
C GLU A 208 -3.37 -15.54 -0.68
N GLU A 209 -3.93 -14.42 -1.11
CA GLU A 209 -5.24 -14.37 -1.74
C GLU A 209 -5.19 -13.53 -3.01
N THR A 210 -6.07 -13.85 -3.97
CA THR A 210 -6.25 -13.04 -5.17
C THR A 210 -7.71 -12.57 -5.27
N HIS A 211 -7.88 -11.30 -5.64
CA HIS A 211 -9.16 -10.62 -5.78
C HIS A 211 -9.31 -9.95 -7.14
N ALA A 212 -10.48 -9.39 -7.44
CA ALA A 212 -10.75 -8.64 -8.67
C ALA A 212 -10.27 -9.40 -9.93
N LEU A 213 -10.77 -10.60 -10.13
CA LEU A 213 -10.41 -11.47 -11.26
C LEU A 213 -8.90 -11.80 -11.34
N GLY A 214 -8.20 -11.83 -10.20
CA GLY A 214 -6.78 -12.14 -10.11
C GLY A 214 -5.84 -10.94 -10.35
N VAL A 215 -6.38 -9.73 -10.48
CA VAL A 215 -5.58 -8.49 -10.66
C VAL A 215 -5.06 -7.97 -9.32
N VAL A 216 -5.78 -8.17 -8.22
CA VAL A 216 -5.34 -7.75 -6.90
C VAL A 216 -4.79 -8.95 -6.14
N ARG A 217 -3.58 -8.82 -5.63
CA ARG A 217 -2.91 -9.81 -4.77
C ARG A 217 -2.81 -9.26 -3.36
N LEU A 218 -3.17 -10.09 -2.40
CA LEU A 218 -2.95 -9.87 -0.97
C LEU A 218 -2.00 -10.96 -0.47
N THR A 219 -0.89 -10.57 0.11
CA THR A 219 0.06 -11.48 0.74
C THR A 219 0.32 -11.00 2.17
N GLY A 220 0.03 -11.83 3.15
CA GLY A 220 0.35 -11.60 4.55
C GLY A 220 1.43 -12.59 5.01
N GLY A 221 2.52 -12.08 5.58
CA GLY A 221 3.64 -12.86 6.08
C GLY A 221 3.89 -12.59 7.56
N ARG A 222 4.03 -13.67 8.36
CA ARG A 222 4.58 -13.61 9.72
C ARG A 222 6.09 -13.72 9.62
N ILE A 223 6.80 -12.71 10.11
CA ILE A 223 8.26 -12.60 10.00
C ILE A 223 8.95 -13.63 10.91
N SER A 224 10.08 -14.18 10.40
CA SER A 224 10.89 -15.22 11.07
C SER A 224 11.66 -14.68 12.28
#